data_a3a14e63138f4a6505fa22eb7e7ab708
#
_entry.id   a3a14e63138f4a6505fa22eb7e7ab708
#
_cell.length_a   1.000
_cell.length_b   1.000
_cell.length_c   1.000
_cell.angle_alpha   90.00
_cell.angle_beta   90.00
_cell.angle_gamma   90.00
#
_symmetry.space_group_name_H-M   'P 1'
#
loop_
_entity.id
_entity.type
_entity.pdbx_description
1 polymer ?
#
loop_
_entity_poly.entity_id
_entity_poly.type
_entity_poly.pdbx_seq_one_letter_code
_entity_poly.pdbx_strand_id
1 'polypeptide(L)'
;MNVYIDKQNLVSYVHSMKDSRFEDCNSMLKKCCDINFTFTKYDLDQLDQEDDRFSKEALVQIKLWMSTMMQGCKGKVRWGINFPPRPLKTNMHNNFSHEDLSAVYLLDDEKVITVKNMGSIIVDGPGGELSALSQLIINDDNLYTKMFNPRELESWDILDAYISPATDIIIVDRFLALDESLYESNLYALVEKLAIKSKCKLNYIIFSDDKDRASRVAIAPDWDNIRSKIKRKVKNITGYDPNVTFILKYKVEHDRTVFTNYKLFHSGDTCNYFNSKGELITKGRYLNIDSIASKDCRKSCSSFIEDMQAVINDVIRINSDLIKGDKKSCFLKFEQPVQL
;
A
#
# COMPACT_ATOMS: atom_id res chain seq x y z
N MET A 1 -9.75 -8.69 1.09
CA MET A 1 -8.33 -8.51 1.46
C MET A 1 -7.93 -9.67 2.34
N ASN A 2 -6.74 -10.23 2.15
CA ASN A 2 -6.25 -11.35 2.97
C ASN A 2 -5.63 -10.85 4.28
N VAL A 3 -5.97 -11.52 5.38
CA VAL A 3 -5.29 -11.37 6.67
C VAL A 3 -4.84 -12.76 7.10
N TYR A 4 -3.55 -12.94 7.34
CA TYR A 4 -2.97 -14.19 7.81
C TYR A 4 -2.68 -14.07 9.29
N ILE A 5 -3.13 -15.04 10.08
CA ILE A 5 -3.09 -14.98 11.55
C ILE A 5 -2.56 -16.29 12.12
N ASP A 6 -1.50 -16.23 12.91
CA ASP A 6 -1.00 -17.34 13.72
C ASP A 6 -1.74 -17.47 15.04
N LYS A 7 -1.61 -18.65 15.67
CA LYS A 7 -2.29 -18.96 16.94
C LYS A 7 -1.97 -17.94 18.02
N GLN A 8 -0.70 -17.62 18.24
CA GLN A 8 -0.27 -16.69 19.28
C GLN A 8 -0.76 -15.25 19.03
N ASN A 9 -0.72 -14.81 17.77
CA ASN A 9 -1.27 -13.49 17.39
C ASN A 9 -2.79 -13.44 17.57
N LEU A 10 -3.51 -14.54 17.30
CA LEU A 10 -4.95 -14.59 17.59
C LEU A 10 -5.23 -14.48 19.10
N VAL A 11 -4.48 -15.20 19.94
CA VAL A 11 -4.58 -15.12 21.41
C VAL A 11 -4.35 -13.67 21.86
N SER A 12 -3.27 -13.05 21.42
CA SER A 12 -2.95 -11.65 21.75
C SER A 12 -4.02 -10.67 21.30
N TYR A 13 -4.51 -10.84 20.06
CA TYR A 13 -5.57 -10.00 19.50
C TYR A 13 -6.85 -10.03 20.36
N VAL A 14 -7.32 -11.21 20.73
CA VAL A 14 -8.55 -11.31 21.54
C VAL A 14 -8.37 -10.79 22.97
N HIS A 15 -7.16 -10.83 23.55
CA HIS A 15 -6.87 -10.18 24.82
C HIS A 15 -6.96 -8.65 24.77
N SER A 16 -6.85 -8.09 23.58
CA SER A 16 -6.94 -6.64 23.36
C SER A 16 -8.37 -6.10 23.24
N MET A 17 -9.40 -6.89 23.61
CA MET A 17 -10.84 -6.52 23.49
C MET A 17 -11.22 -5.23 24.23
N LYS A 18 -10.41 -4.80 25.20
CA LYS A 18 -10.65 -3.56 25.96
C LYS A 18 -10.08 -2.30 25.29
N ASP A 19 -9.28 -2.45 24.24
CA ASP A 19 -8.74 -1.33 23.47
C ASP A 19 -9.84 -0.73 22.59
N SER A 20 -9.97 0.58 22.56
CA SER A 20 -11.00 1.29 21.78
C SER A 20 -10.95 0.98 20.28
N ARG A 21 -9.77 0.64 19.74
CA ARG A 21 -9.57 0.29 18.33
C ARG A 21 -10.09 -1.11 17.97
N PHE A 22 -10.37 -1.94 18.95
CA PHE A 22 -10.73 -3.35 18.74
C PHE A 22 -12.02 -3.50 17.93
N GLU A 23 -13.04 -2.71 18.26
CA GLU A 23 -14.35 -2.78 17.58
C GLU A 23 -14.23 -2.41 16.09
N ASP A 24 -13.46 -1.38 15.76
CA ASP A 24 -13.24 -0.97 14.38
C ASP A 24 -12.44 -2.01 13.60
N CYS A 25 -11.39 -2.57 14.20
CA CYS A 25 -10.63 -3.68 13.63
C CYS A 25 -11.51 -4.91 13.39
N ASN A 26 -12.36 -5.28 14.35
CA ASN A 26 -13.33 -6.38 14.21
C ASN A 26 -14.34 -6.11 13.10
N SER A 27 -14.88 -4.90 13.03
CA SER A 27 -15.80 -4.49 11.98
C SER A 27 -15.16 -4.62 10.60
N MET A 28 -13.90 -4.21 10.48
CA MET A 28 -13.12 -4.34 9.24
C MET A 28 -12.87 -5.81 8.89
N LEU A 29 -12.34 -6.61 9.83
CA LEU A 29 -12.11 -8.04 9.62
C LEU A 29 -13.37 -8.75 9.15
N LYS A 30 -14.50 -8.49 9.81
CA LYS A 30 -15.81 -9.11 9.54
C LYS A 30 -16.37 -8.72 8.17
N LYS A 31 -16.27 -7.44 7.79
CA LYS A 31 -16.91 -6.90 6.60
C LYS A 31 -16.03 -6.96 5.33
N CYS A 32 -14.72 -6.94 5.49
CA CYS A 32 -13.80 -6.59 4.41
C CYS A 32 -12.70 -7.63 4.16
N CYS A 33 -12.46 -8.58 5.09
CA CYS A 33 -11.30 -9.45 5.03
C CYS A 33 -11.66 -10.91 4.80
N ASP A 34 -10.78 -11.62 4.09
CA ASP A 34 -10.64 -13.06 4.13
C ASP A 34 -9.62 -13.39 5.24
N ILE A 35 -10.03 -14.17 6.22
CA ILE A 35 -9.22 -14.54 7.38
C ILE A 35 -8.60 -15.91 7.13
N ASN A 36 -7.28 -15.98 7.16
CA ASN A 36 -6.50 -17.18 6.88
C ASN A 36 -5.70 -17.56 8.13
N PHE A 37 -6.19 -18.52 8.89
CA PHE A 37 -5.46 -19.06 10.04
C PHE A 37 -4.37 -20.03 9.55
N THR A 38 -3.14 -19.82 10.01
CA THR A 38 -2.00 -20.70 9.69
C THR A 38 -1.95 -21.96 10.56
N PHE A 39 -2.92 -22.15 11.42
CA PHE A 39 -3.10 -23.29 12.31
C PHE A 39 -4.50 -23.91 12.12
N THR A 40 -4.68 -25.15 12.57
CA THR A 40 -5.94 -25.88 12.46
C THR A 40 -6.84 -25.63 13.67
N LYS A 41 -8.12 -26.02 13.56
CA LYS A 41 -9.00 -26.02 14.74
C LYS A 41 -8.48 -26.95 15.84
N TYR A 42 -7.87 -28.06 15.47
CA TYR A 42 -7.27 -28.99 16.43
C TYR A 42 -6.15 -28.32 17.24
N ASP A 43 -5.28 -27.54 16.57
CA ASP A 43 -4.22 -26.79 17.26
C ASP A 43 -4.78 -25.76 18.23
N LEU A 44 -5.96 -25.21 17.95
CA LEU A 44 -6.64 -24.29 18.85
C LEU A 44 -7.20 -25.04 20.09
N ASP A 45 -7.79 -26.21 19.88
CA ASP A 45 -8.36 -27.01 20.98
C ASP A 45 -7.26 -27.56 21.91
N GLN A 46 -6.00 -27.63 21.48
CA GLN A 46 -4.86 -27.98 22.34
C GLN A 46 -4.62 -26.96 23.45
N LEU A 47 -5.06 -25.69 23.30
CA LEU A 47 -4.99 -24.70 24.38
C LEU A 47 -5.76 -25.12 25.66
N ASP A 48 -6.76 -25.97 25.51
CA ASP A 48 -7.51 -26.53 26.66
C ASP A 48 -6.70 -27.58 27.44
N GLN A 49 -5.72 -28.19 26.79
CA GLN A 49 -4.85 -29.20 27.39
C GLN A 49 -3.62 -28.59 28.09
N GLU A 50 -3.30 -27.34 27.79
CA GLU A 50 -2.24 -26.61 28.46
C GLU A 50 -2.69 -26.36 29.92
N ASP A 51 -1.84 -26.73 30.89
CA ASP A 51 -2.16 -26.60 32.32
C ASP A 51 -1.94 -25.16 32.84
N ASP A 52 -2.26 -24.22 31.99
CA ASP A 52 -2.12 -22.78 32.21
C ASP A 52 -3.50 -22.08 32.15
N ARG A 53 -3.80 -21.34 33.21
CA ARG A 53 -5.05 -20.56 33.29
C ARG A 53 -5.21 -19.57 32.14
N PHE A 54 -4.10 -18.96 31.71
CA PHE A 54 -4.10 -17.98 30.61
C PHE A 54 -4.56 -18.62 29.31
N SER A 55 -4.05 -19.81 28.96
CA SER A 55 -4.45 -20.56 27.78
C SER A 55 -5.93 -20.91 27.76
N LYS A 56 -6.48 -21.31 28.92
CA LYS A 56 -7.92 -21.65 29.08
C LYS A 56 -8.80 -20.42 28.92
N GLU A 57 -8.44 -19.28 29.52
CA GLU A 57 -9.17 -18.03 29.38
C GLU A 57 -9.11 -17.53 27.91
N ALA A 58 -7.96 -17.64 27.25
CA ALA A 58 -7.79 -17.29 25.85
C ALA A 58 -8.70 -18.13 24.95
N LEU A 59 -8.77 -19.44 25.16
CA LEU A 59 -9.63 -20.33 24.38
C LEU A 59 -11.11 -19.93 24.47
N VAL A 60 -11.59 -19.58 25.65
CA VAL A 60 -12.98 -19.11 25.86
C VAL A 60 -13.22 -17.81 25.09
N GLN A 61 -12.29 -16.85 25.18
CA GLN A 61 -12.39 -15.58 24.49
C GLN A 61 -12.33 -15.77 22.94
N ILE A 62 -11.46 -16.66 22.46
CA ILE A 62 -11.38 -16.98 21.04
C ILE A 62 -12.67 -17.62 20.54
N LYS A 63 -13.25 -18.58 21.27
CA LYS A 63 -14.53 -19.23 20.91
C LYS A 63 -15.67 -18.20 20.85
N LEU A 64 -15.73 -17.28 21.81
CA LEU A 64 -16.69 -16.18 21.79
C LEU A 64 -16.49 -15.25 20.58
N TRP A 65 -15.26 -14.80 20.36
CA TRP A 65 -14.90 -13.97 19.21
C TRP A 65 -15.22 -14.65 17.87
N MET A 66 -14.86 -15.93 17.72
CA MET A 66 -15.16 -16.72 16.53
C MET A 66 -16.67 -16.83 16.28
N SER A 67 -17.47 -17.08 17.33
CA SER A 67 -18.94 -17.10 17.21
C SER A 67 -19.47 -15.77 16.69
N THR A 68 -18.97 -14.66 17.21
CA THR A 68 -19.35 -13.31 16.78
C THR A 68 -18.90 -13.03 15.35
N MET A 69 -17.70 -13.44 14.97
CA MET A 69 -17.15 -13.26 13.62
C MET A 69 -17.93 -14.08 12.59
N MET A 70 -18.21 -15.34 12.86
CA MET A 70 -18.93 -16.24 11.94
C MET A 70 -20.35 -15.77 11.63
N GLN A 71 -21.02 -15.12 12.57
CA GLN A 71 -22.40 -14.61 12.45
C GLN A 71 -22.55 -13.40 11.49
N GLY A 72 -21.58 -13.04 10.71
CA GLY A 72 -21.71 -11.92 9.76
C GLY A 72 -20.44 -11.59 9.01
N CYS A 73 -19.49 -12.51 9.01
CA CYS A 73 -18.30 -12.40 8.19
C CYS A 73 -18.69 -12.47 6.72
N LYS A 74 -18.37 -11.43 5.96
CA LYS A 74 -18.60 -11.38 4.52
C LYS A 74 -17.48 -12.00 3.70
N GLY A 75 -16.31 -12.16 4.30
CA GLY A 75 -15.17 -12.83 3.73
C GLY A 75 -15.13 -14.32 4.05
N LYS A 76 -14.12 -15.00 3.52
CA LYS A 76 -13.87 -16.42 3.78
C LYS A 76 -13.04 -16.57 5.05
N VAL A 77 -13.35 -17.57 5.86
CA VAL A 77 -12.53 -18.00 7.00
C VAL A 77 -11.94 -19.37 6.66
N ARG A 78 -10.62 -19.46 6.62
CA ARG A 78 -9.88 -20.69 6.26
C ARG A 78 -8.95 -21.07 7.39
N TRP A 79 -8.77 -22.38 7.58
CA TRP A 79 -7.95 -22.97 8.63
C TRP A 79 -6.85 -23.84 8.03
N GLY A 80 -5.73 -23.96 8.74
CA GLY A 80 -4.63 -24.82 8.34
C GLY A 80 -3.98 -24.35 7.03
N ILE A 81 -3.97 -23.05 6.79
CA ILE A 81 -3.36 -22.51 5.58
C ILE A 81 -1.84 -22.63 5.69
N ASN A 82 -1.25 -23.40 4.79
CA ASN A 82 0.21 -23.48 4.69
C ASN A 82 0.78 -22.11 4.36
N PHE A 83 1.79 -21.72 5.11
CA PHE A 83 2.49 -20.48 4.89
C PHE A 83 3.99 -20.76 4.66
N PRO A 84 4.56 -20.22 3.59
CA PRO A 84 3.97 -19.32 2.58
C PRO A 84 2.89 -20.03 1.75
N PRO A 85 1.94 -19.27 1.15
CA PRO A 85 0.79 -19.82 0.44
C PRO A 85 1.15 -20.77 -0.73
N ARG A 86 2.38 -20.74 -1.15
CA ARG A 86 2.92 -21.58 -2.23
C ARG A 86 4.43 -21.80 -2.05
N PRO A 87 5.02 -22.79 -2.71
CA PRO A 87 6.46 -23.05 -2.63
C PRO A 87 7.29 -21.83 -2.99
N LEU A 88 8.30 -21.53 -2.17
CA LEU A 88 9.20 -20.39 -2.39
C LEU A 88 10.07 -20.63 -3.62
N LYS A 89 10.20 -19.59 -4.44
CA LYS A 89 11.18 -19.48 -5.53
C LYS A 89 12.31 -18.56 -5.10
N THR A 90 13.38 -18.51 -5.86
CA THR A 90 14.56 -17.67 -5.60
C THR A 90 14.25 -16.18 -5.52
N ASN A 91 13.24 -15.69 -6.26
CA ASN A 91 12.75 -14.33 -6.17
C ASN A 91 11.47 -14.28 -5.32
N MET A 92 11.54 -13.69 -4.14
CA MET A 92 10.41 -13.62 -3.20
C MET A 92 9.18 -12.94 -3.80
N HIS A 93 9.35 -11.86 -4.57
CA HIS A 93 8.22 -11.17 -5.21
C HIS A 93 7.44 -12.05 -6.20
N ASN A 94 8.07 -13.07 -6.78
CA ASN A 94 7.39 -14.02 -7.65
C ASN A 94 6.61 -15.10 -6.90
N ASN A 95 6.70 -15.15 -5.58
CA ASN A 95 6.02 -16.15 -4.74
C ASN A 95 4.62 -15.72 -4.33
N PHE A 96 4.32 -14.43 -4.41
CA PHE A 96 3.09 -13.84 -3.93
C PHE A 96 2.30 -13.19 -5.06
N SER A 97 0.98 -13.28 -4.97
CA SER A 97 0.06 -12.58 -5.88
C SER A 97 -0.04 -11.11 -5.49
N HIS A 98 -0.68 -10.30 -6.34
CA HIS A 98 -0.99 -8.90 -6.01
C HIS A 98 -1.81 -8.78 -4.73
N GLU A 99 -2.74 -9.72 -4.49
CA GLU A 99 -3.55 -9.74 -3.27
C GLU A 99 -2.71 -10.02 -2.02
N ASP A 100 -1.68 -10.84 -2.14
CA ASP A 100 -0.77 -11.13 -1.04
C ASP A 100 0.16 -9.94 -0.75
N LEU A 101 0.57 -9.16 -1.76
CA LEU A 101 1.35 -7.95 -1.59
C LEU A 101 0.59 -6.85 -0.82
N SER A 102 -0.74 -6.96 -0.78
CA SER A 102 -1.65 -6.06 -0.05
C SER A 102 -2.30 -6.74 1.15
N ALA A 103 -1.77 -7.87 1.62
CA ALA A 103 -2.27 -8.60 2.78
C ALA A 103 -1.65 -8.09 4.09
N VAL A 104 -2.32 -8.40 5.21
CA VAL A 104 -1.78 -8.20 6.55
C VAL A 104 -1.29 -9.53 7.11
N TYR A 105 -0.12 -9.53 7.70
CA TYR A 105 0.55 -10.70 8.22
C TYR A 105 0.77 -10.58 9.72
N LEU A 106 -0.01 -11.33 10.50
CA LEU A 106 0.09 -11.44 11.96
C LEU A 106 0.67 -12.83 12.26
N LEU A 107 2.00 -12.93 12.22
CA LEU A 107 2.70 -14.20 12.14
C LEU A 107 3.74 -14.33 13.27
N ASP A 108 4.17 -15.57 13.53
CA ASP A 108 5.34 -15.83 14.35
C ASP A 108 6.64 -15.44 13.62
N ASP A 109 7.73 -15.32 14.37
CA ASP A 109 9.04 -14.88 13.88
C ASP A 109 9.57 -15.72 12.72
N GLU A 110 9.34 -17.03 12.73
CA GLU A 110 9.85 -17.93 11.68
C GLU A 110 9.18 -17.66 10.35
N LYS A 111 7.87 -17.43 10.35
CA LYS A 111 7.08 -17.17 9.13
C LYS A 111 7.26 -15.73 8.62
N VAL A 112 7.48 -14.77 9.53
CA VAL A 112 7.71 -13.37 9.18
C VAL A 112 8.94 -13.20 8.30
N ILE A 113 9.99 -13.97 8.50
CA ILE A 113 11.21 -13.92 7.66
C ILE A 113 10.88 -14.02 6.17
N THR A 114 9.87 -14.78 5.82
CA THR A 114 9.43 -15.00 4.44
C THR A 114 8.83 -13.75 3.80
N VAL A 115 8.18 -12.87 4.56
CA VAL A 115 7.47 -11.67 4.07
C VAL A 115 8.16 -10.36 4.41
N LYS A 116 9.21 -10.40 5.21
CA LYS A 116 9.86 -9.22 5.81
C LYS A 116 10.28 -8.13 4.82
N ASN A 117 10.62 -8.48 3.60
CA ASN A 117 11.09 -7.53 2.59
C ASN A 117 10.06 -7.23 1.49
N MET A 118 8.79 -7.52 1.75
CA MET A 118 7.72 -7.38 0.75
C MET A 118 6.93 -6.05 0.85
N GLY A 119 7.34 -5.13 1.73
CA GLY A 119 6.62 -3.88 1.93
C GLY A 119 5.18 -4.08 2.41
N SER A 120 4.93 -5.17 3.16
CA SER A 120 3.62 -5.52 3.68
C SER A 120 3.47 -5.04 5.12
N ILE A 121 2.23 -4.91 5.59
CA ILE A 121 1.92 -4.73 7.02
C ILE A 121 2.17 -6.06 7.72
N ILE A 122 3.13 -6.08 8.62
CA ILE A 122 3.62 -7.30 9.28
C ILE A 122 3.66 -7.05 10.79
N VAL A 123 3.23 -8.04 11.55
CA VAL A 123 3.48 -8.16 12.99
C VAL A 123 4.22 -9.46 13.22
N ASP A 124 5.41 -9.37 13.77
CA ASP A 124 6.24 -10.49 14.18
C ASP A 124 6.03 -10.77 15.67
N GLY A 125 5.25 -11.78 15.94
CA GLY A 125 4.88 -12.14 17.30
C GLY A 125 3.74 -11.31 17.89
N PRO A 126 3.26 -11.68 19.07
CA PRO A 126 2.09 -11.10 19.71
C PRO A 126 2.31 -9.66 20.21
N GLY A 127 1.26 -8.83 20.18
CA GLY A 127 1.19 -7.50 20.81
C GLY A 127 1.08 -6.30 19.86
N GLY A 128 1.19 -6.50 18.56
CA GLY A 128 1.11 -5.43 17.56
C GLY A 128 -0.11 -5.46 16.63
N GLU A 129 -1.03 -6.40 16.83
CA GLU A 129 -2.12 -6.74 15.90
C GLU A 129 -3.07 -5.56 15.67
N LEU A 130 -3.52 -4.91 16.74
CA LEU A 130 -4.40 -3.74 16.62
C LEU A 130 -3.71 -2.58 15.89
N SER A 131 -2.46 -2.33 16.20
CA SER A 131 -1.69 -1.27 15.52
C SER A 131 -1.51 -1.56 14.03
N ALA A 132 -1.29 -2.82 13.66
CA ALA A 132 -1.16 -3.24 12.27
C ALA A 132 -2.49 -3.10 11.52
N LEU A 133 -3.57 -3.60 12.08
CA LEU A 133 -4.91 -3.53 11.48
C LEU A 133 -5.42 -2.08 11.38
N SER A 134 -5.13 -1.25 12.38
CA SER A 134 -5.53 0.16 12.40
C SER A 134 -4.88 0.98 11.27
N GLN A 135 -3.77 0.55 10.69
CA GLN A 135 -3.18 1.21 9.53
C GLN A 135 -4.09 1.20 8.29
N LEU A 136 -5.09 0.32 8.27
CA LEU A 136 -6.08 0.21 7.19
C LEU A 136 -7.33 1.03 7.46
N ILE A 137 -7.52 1.50 8.68
CA ILE A 137 -8.62 2.37 9.10
C ILE A 137 -8.16 3.82 8.93
N ILE A 138 -8.98 4.66 8.33
CA ILE A 138 -8.59 6.01 7.96
C ILE A 138 -9.29 7.06 8.82
N ASN A 139 -10.55 6.84 9.19
CA ASN A 139 -11.36 7.84 9.86
C ASN A 139 -12.44 7.18 10.73
N ASP A 140 -12.78 7.79 11.86
CA ASP A 140 -13.80 7.31 12.80
C ASP A 140 -15.21 7.35 12.17
N ASP A 141 -15.51 8.38 11.36
CA ASP A 141 -16.82 8.54 10.72
C ASP A 141 -16.97 7.66 9.48
N ASN A 142 -15.88 7.49 8.72
CA ASN A 142 -15.82 6.60 7.57
C ASN A 142 -14.50 5.82 7.61
N LEU A 143 -14.55 4.59 8.07
CA LEU A 143 -13.37 3.77 8.35
C LEU A 143 -12.38 3.66 7.17
N TYR A 144 -12.81 3.94 5.94
CA TYR A 144 -12.01 3.62 4.76
C TYR A 144 -11.71 4.79 3.85
N THR A 145 -12.25 5.97 4.13
CA THR A 145 -12.07 7.15 3.26
C THR A 145 -11.86 8.42 4.08
N LYS A 146 -10.90 9.25 3.68
CA LYS A 146 -10.71 10.60 4.19
C LYS A 146 -10.55 11.57 3.03
N MET A 147 -11.30 12.66 3.08
CA MET A 147 -11.14 13.79 2.17
C MET A 147 -10.52 14.97 2.94
N PHE A 148 -9.42 15.47 2.46
CA PHE A 148 -8.81 16.71 2.93
C PHE A 148 -9.31 17.88 2.09
N ASN A 149 -9.85 18.88 2.76
CA ASN A 149 -10.08 20.16 2.13
C ASN A 149 -8.74 20.88 1.89
N PRO A 150 -8.65 21.77 0.89
CA PRO A 150 -7.41 22.47 0.59
C PRO A 150 -6.78 23.20 1.76
N ARG A 151 -7.61 23.71 2.67
CA ARG A 151 -7.14 24.47 3.86
C ARG A 151 -6.50 23.57 4.94
N GLU A 152 -6.74 22.26 4.88
CA GLU A 152 -6.16 21.30 5.82
C GLU A 152 -4.78 20.83 5.36
N LEU A 153 -4.40 21.06 4.09
CA LEU A 153 -3.12 20.66 3.51
C LEU A 153 -2.04 21.72 3.78
N GLU A 154 -1.57 21.81 5.02
CA GLU A 154 -0.50 22.73 5.40
C GLU A 154 0.88 22.25 4.94
N SER A 155 1.10 20.94 4.93
CA SER A 155 2.31 20.27 4.43
C SER A 155 2.01 18.81 4.08
N TRP A 156 2.96 18.13 3.44
CA TRP A 156 2.87 16.67 3.21
C TRP A 156 2.88 15.85 4.52
N ASP A 157 3.23 16.45 5.67
CA ASP A 157 3.26 15.75 6.96
C ASP A 157 1.88 15.27 7.41
N ILE A 158 0.82 15.90 6.92
CA ILE A 158 -0.55 15.44 7.16
C ILE A 158 -0.77 13.98 6.72
N LEU A 159 0.03 13.48 5.79
CA LEU A 159 -0.07 12.10 5.31
C LEU A 159 0.54 11.08 6.27
N ASP A 160 1.30 11.47 7.30
CA ASP A 160 2.02 10.54 8.19
C ASP A 160 1.12 9.50 8.85
N ALA A 161 -0.10 9.90 9.21
CA ALA A 161 -1.10 9.00 9.79
C ALA A 161 -1.64 7.97 8.78
N TYR A 162 -1.55 8.26 7.48
CA TYR A 162 -2.18 7.48 6.41
C TYR A 162 -1.21 6.65 5.58
N ILE A 163 0.09 6.89 5.71
CA ILE A 163 1.11 6.11 5.01
C ILE A 163 1.18 4.70 5.61
N SER A 164 1.27 3.72 4.74
CA SER A 164 1.52 2.31 5.06
C SER A 164 2.80 1.84 4.36
N PRO A 165 3.43 0.73 4.79
CA PRO A 165 4.52 0.14 4.03
C PRO A 165 4.11 -0.15 2.59
N ALA A 166 5.07 -0.12 1.67
CA ALA A 166 4.82 -0.38 0.25
C ALA A 166 5.98 -1.11 -0.41
N THR A 167 5.71 -1.85 -1.48
CA THR A 167 6.69 -2.31 -2.46
C THR A 167 6.73 -1.39 -3.67
N ASP A 168 5.58 -0.89 -4.06
CA ASP A 168 5.39 -0.06 -5.24
C ASP A 168 4.63 1.22 -4.88
N ILE A 169 5.05 2.30 -5.48
CA ILE A 169 4.40 3.59 -5.42
C ILE A 169 4.19 4.04 -6.88
N ILE A 170 2.94 4.01 -7.33
CA ILE A 170 2.57 4.38 -8.68
C ILE A 170 1.94 5.77 -8.63
N ILE A 171 2.57 6.73 -9.28
CA ILE A 171 2.12 8.13 -9.33
C ILE A 171 1.69 8.44 -10.76
N VAL A 172 0.45 8.85 -10.92
CA VAL A 172 -0.09 9.33 -12.20
C VAL A 172 -0.39 10.81 -12.04
N ASP A 173 0.52 11.64 -12.52
CA ASP A 173 0.34 13.09 -12.51
C ASP A 173 1.10 13.73 -13.67
N ARG A 174 0.35 14.28 -14.58
CA ARG A 174 0.83 14.90 -15.80
C ARG A 174 1.87 16.01 -15.56
N PHE A 175 1.69 16.78 -14.49
CA PHE A 175 2.43 18.04 -14.27
C PHE A 175 3.43 17.98 -13.12
N LEU A 176 3.39 16.95 -12.27
CA LEU A 176 4.20 16.88 -11.06
C LEU A 176 5.71 16.97 -11.35
N ALA A 177 6.15 16.46 -12.49
CA ALA A 177 7.57 16.39 -12.88
C ALA A 177 7.93 17.35 -14.02
N LEU A 178 7.11 18.40 -14.31
CA LEU A 178 7.36 19.31 -15.41
C LEU A 178 7.95 20.68 -15.01
N ASP A 179 7.67 21.14 -13.78
CA ASP A 179 8.14 22.41 -13.25
C ASP A 179 9.24 22.22 -12.22
N GLU A 180 10.49 22.45 -12.62
CA GLU A 180 11.66 22.26 -11.74
C GLU A 180 11.60 23.14 -10.48
N SER A 181 10.99 24.31 -10.54
CA SER A 181 10.86 25.20 -9.39
C SER A 181 9.99 24.63 -8.26
N LEU A 182 9.16 23.63 -8.57
CA LEU A 182 8.21 22.99 -7.66
C LEU A 182 8.67 21.60 -7.17
N TYR A 183 9.79 21.06 -7.67
CA TYR A 183 10.21 19.69 -7.36
C TYR A 183 10.48 19.48 -5.87
N GLU A 184 11.16 20.39 -5.20
CA GLU A 184 11.52 20.21 -3.78
C GLU A 184 10.29 20.17 -2.89
N SER A 185 9.33 21.04 -3.11
CA SER A 185 8.13 21.17 -2.27
C SER A 185 7.03 20.15 -2.62
N ASN A 186 7.03 19.58 -3.81
CA ASN A 186 5.99 18.63 -4.24
C ASN A 186 6.55 17.25 -4.60
N LEU A 187 7.20 17.09 -5.75
CA LEU A 187 7.65 15.77 -6.22
C LEU A 187 8.54 15.07 -5.20
N TYR A 188 9.62 15.73 -4.77
CA TYR A 188 10.57 15.11 -3.85
C TYR A 188 9.99 14.94 -2.45
N ALA A 189 9.29 15.95 -1.93
CA ALA A 189 8.63 15.85 -0.64
C ALA A 189 7.58 14.73 -0.61
N LEU A 190 6.77 14.58 -1.65
CA LEU A 190 5.79 13.51 -1.77
C LEU A 190 6.44 12.12 -1.82
N VAL A 191 7.47 11.92 -2.66
CA VAL A 191 8.12 10.60 -2.76
C VAL A 191 8.84 10.22 -1.46
N GLU A 192 9.45 11.18 -0.76
CA GLU A 192 10.04 10.98 0.56
C GLU A 192 8.99 10.56 1.58
N LYS A 193 7.86 11.27 1.62
CA LYS A 193 6.76 11.01 2.53
C LYS A 193 6.16 9.60 2.32
N LEU A 194 5.91 9.21 1.07
CA LEU A 194 5.37 7.90 0.75
C LEU A 194 6.32 6.73 1.11
N ALA A 195 7.63 6.99 1.25
CA ALA A 195 8.63 5.98 1.58
C ALA A 195 8.77 5.72 3.10
N ILE A 196 8.34 6.63 3.95
CA ILE A 196 8.77 6.72 5.37
C ILE A 196 8.54 5.45 6.20
N LYS A 197 7.52 4.65 5.89
CA LYS A 197 7.23 3.40 6.61
C LYS A 197 7.75 2.13 5.92
N SER A 198 8.34 2.25 4.74
CA SER A 198 8.81 1.10 3.98
C SER A 198 10.20 0.66 4.42
N LYS A 199 10.37 -0.63 4.68
CA LYS A 199 11.63 -1.27 5.12
C LYS A 199 12.15 -2.25 4.07
N CYS A 200 11.89 -1.95 2.79
CA CYS A 200 12.31 -2.75 1.65
C CYS A 200 12.72 -1.85 0.49
N LYS A 201 13.25 -2.47 -0.57
CA LYS A 201 13.54 -1.77 -1.82
C LYS A 201 12.24 -1.39 -2.52
N LEU A 202 11.97 -0.09 -2.65
CA LEU A 202 10.78 0.46 -3.30
C LEU A 202 10.91 0.53 -4.83
N ASN A 203 9.79 0.41 -5.52
CA ASN A 203 9.65 0.72 -6.93
C ASN A 203 8.76 1.96 -7.08
N TYR A 204 9.28 3.01 -7.67
CA TYR A 204 8.53 4.20 -8.08
C TYR A 204 8.24 4.11 -9.56
N ILE A 205 6.97 4.19 -9.92
CA ILE A 205 6.49 4.23 -11.29
C ILE A 205 5.73 5.55 -11.46
N ILE A 206 6.28 6.48 -12.24
CA ILE A 206 5.76 7.84 -12.37
C ILE A 206 5.31 8.05 -13.82
N PHE A 207 4.01 8.23 -14.02
CA PHE A 207 3.41 8.59 -15.29
C PHE A 207 3.35 10.11 -15.38
N SER A 208 3.95 10.68 -16.42
CA SER A 208 4.02 12.11 -16.65
C SER A 208 3.94 12.44 -18.14
N ASP A 209 3.74 13.71 -18.48
CA ASP A 209 3.99 14.17 -19.86
C ASP A 209 5.50 14.21 -20.12
N ASP A 210 5.85 14.13 -21.40
CA ASP A 210 7.26 14.19 -21.86
C ASP A 210 7.81 15.60 -21.85
N LYS A 211 6.94 16.62 -21.88
CA LYS A 211 7.26 18.04 -21.88
C LYS A 211 6.06 18.90 -21.51
N ASP A 212 6.32 20.07 -20.94
CA ASP A 212 5.29 21.09 -20.76
C ASP A 212 4.93 21.73 -22.11
N ARG A 213 3.77 21.37 -22.63
CA ARG A 213 3.26 21.93 -23.90
C ARG A 213 2.56 23.27 -23.73
N ALA A 214 2.26 23.67 -22.50
CA ALA A 214 1.69 24.99 -22.20
C ALA A 214 2.77 26.09 -22.20
N SER A 215 4.01 25.73 -21.98
CA SER A 215 5.13 26.68 -22.06
C SER A 215 5.53 26.95 -23.51
N ARG A 216 5.83 28.21 -23.82
CA ARG A 216 6.34 28.60 -25.14
C ARG A 216 7.74 28.03 -25.46
N VAL A 217 8.43 27.56 -24.45
CA VAL A 217 9.75 26.91 -24.55
C VAL A 217 9.59 25.48 -23.98
N ALA A 218 9.35 24.54 -24.86
CA ALA A 218 9.18 23.14 -24.49
C ALA A 218 10.56 22.49 -24.19
N ILE A 219 11.13 22.80 -23.04
CA ILE A 219 12.33 22.12 -22.56
C ILE A 219 11.86 20.84 -21.86
N ALA A 220 12.34 19.69 -22.36
CA ALA A 220 12.10 18.42 -21.70
C ALA A 220 12.85 18.40 -20.35
N PRO A 221 12.23 17.89 -19.27
CA PRO A 221 12.93 17.69 -18.00
C PRO A 221 14.15 16.78 -18.15
N ASP A 222 15.17 17.02 -17.35
CA ASP A 222 16.29 16.09 -17.22
C ASP A 222 15.86 14.89 -16.34
N TRP A 223 15.27 13.90 -16.99
CA TRP A 223 14.72 12.69 -16.34
C TRP A 223 15.77 11.90 -15.56
N ASP A 224 17.02 11.88 -16.01
CA ASP A 224 18.11 11.18 -15.32
C ASP A 224 18.53 11.90 -14.05
N ASN A 225 18.57 13.21 -14.07
CA ASN A 225 18.82 14.02 -12.87
C ASN A 225 17.68 13.87 -11.83
N ILE A 226 16.41 13.98 -12.29
CA ILE A 226 15.25 13.79 -11.41
C ILE A 226 15.28 12.40 -10.77
N ARG A 227 15.51 11.36 -11.58
CA ARG A 227 15.65 9.97 -11.11
C ARG A 227 16.72 9.82 -10.05
N SER A 228 17.90 10.37 -10.31
CA SER A 228 19.05 10.31 -9.42
C SER A 228 18.77 11.01 -8.08
N LYS A 229 18.09 12.15 -8.10
CA LYS A 229 17.67 12.88 -6.90
C LYS A 229 16.64 12.08 -6.09
N ILE A 230 15.59 11.51 -6.74
CA ILE A 230 14.62 10.63 -6.08
C ILE A 230 15.33 9.46 -5.40
N LYS A 231 16.20 8.75 -6.13
CA LYS A 231 16.96 7.62 -5.58
C LYS A 231 17.73 8.01 -4.33
N ARG A 232 18.48 9.10 -4.38
CA ARG A 232 19.26 9.58 -3.23
C ARG A 232 18.38 9.91 -2.03
N LYS A 233 17.29 10.66 -2.23
CA LYS A 233 16.38 11.07 -1.16
C LYS A 233 15.71 9.87 -0.49
N VAL A 234 15.15 8.97 -1.26
CA VAL A 234 14.48 7.77 -0.74
C VAL A 234 15.48 6.83 -0.04
N LYS A 235 16.69 6.67 -0.59
CA LYS A 235 17.74 5.87 0.04
C LYS A 235 18.15 6.43 1.42
N ASN A 236 18.19 7.74 1.56
CA ASN A 236 18.50 8.38 2.84
C ASN A 236 17.45 8.06 3.92
N ILE A 237 16.19 7.87 3.55
CA ILE A 237 15.08 7.58 4.47
C ILE A 237 14.98 6.09 4.76
N THR A 238 15.02 5.26 3.71
CA THR A 238 14.74 3.82 3.83
C THR A 238 15.99 2.97 4.04
N GLY A 239 17.17 3.47 3.70
CA GLY A 239 18.41 2.70 3.62
C GLY A 239 18.56 1.88 2.32
N TYR A 240 17.52 1.81 1.49
CA TYR A 240 17.52 1.01 0.26
C TYR A 240 17.56 1.91 -0.98
N ASP A 241 18.31 1.50 -2.01
CA ASP A 241 18.34 2.18 -3.30
C ASP A 241 17.09 1.81 -4.12
N PRO A 242 16.13 2.73 -4.31
CA PRO A 242 14.89 2.40 -4.98
C PRO A 242 15.07 2.20 -6.48
N ASN A 243 14.14 1.48 -7.10
CA ASN A 243 13.97 1.53 -8.54
C ASN A 243 13.06 2.72 -8.89
N VAL A 244 13.40 3.46 -9.95
CA VAL A 244 12.59 4.59 -10.41
C VAL A 244 12.38 4.50 -11.91
N THR A 245 11.13 4.50 -12.33
CA THR A 245 10.73 4.40 -13.74
C THR A 245 9.77 5.54 -14.07
N PHE A 246 10.05 6.28 -15.14
CA PHE A 246 9.15 7.25 -15.74
C PHE A 246 8.48 6.66 -16.97
N ILE A 247 7.17 6.86 -17.10
CA ILE A 247 6.38 6.56 -18.30
C ILE A 247 5.91 7.91 -18.87
N LEU A 248 6.51 8.31 -20.00
CA LEU A 248 6.31 9.60 -20.62
C LEU A 248 5.28 9.47 -21.74
N LYS A 249 4.01 9.77 -21.43
CA LYS A 249 2.93 9.69 -22.41
C LYS A 249 2.17 11.01 -22.47
N TYR A 250 2.02 11.50 -23.70
CA TYR A 250 1.10 12.58 -24.00
C TYR A 250 -0.36 12.12 -23.85
N LYS A 251 -1.11 12.70 -22.96
CA LYS A 251 -2.45 12.35 -22.49
C LYS A 251 -2.47 11.25 -21.43
N VAL A 252 -1.83 11.51 -20.31
CA VAL A 252 -2.22 10.88 -19.05
C VAL A 252 -3.56 11.48 -18.62
N GLU A 253 -4.46 10.66 -18.13
CA GLU A 253 -5.81 11.09 -17.75
C GLU A 253 -5.82 12.26 -16.73
N HIS A 254 -6.95 12.97 -16.66
CA HIS A 254 -7.07 14.17 -15.82
C HIS A 254 -7.02 13.86 -14.33
N ASP A 255 -7.40 12.68 -13.92
CA ASP A 255 -7.46 12.29 -12.51
C ASP A 255 -6.06 11.89 -12.01
N ARG A 256 -5.55 12.68 -11.06
CA ARG A 256 -4.24 12.44 -10.45
C ARG A 256 -4.38 11.45 -9.34
N THR A 257 -3.63 10.37 -9.48
CA THR A 257 -3.74 9.23 -8.58
C THR A 257 -2.36 8.80 -8.07
N VAL A 258 -2.28 8.52 -6.78
CA VAL A 258 -1.14 7.82 -6.18
C VAL A 258 -1.65 6.51 -5.61
N PHE A 259 -1.12 5.41 -6.11
CA PHE A 259 -1.40 4.07 -5.61
C PHE A 259 -0.21 3.54 -4.80
N THR A 260 -0.52 2.91 -3.69
CA THR A 260 0.42 2.10 -2.88
C THR A 260 -0.21 0.74 -2.59
N ASN A 261 0.52 -0.17 -1.96
CA ASN A 261 -0.03 -1.49 -1.62
C ASN A 261 -1.35 -1.44 -0.83
N TYR A 262 -1.60 -0.38 -0.06
CA TYR A 262 -2.74 -0.30 0.87
C TYR A 262 -3.64 0.92 0.72
N LYS A 263 -3.26 1.86 -0.10
CA LYS A 263 -3.98 3.14 -0.22
C LYS A 263 -4.05 3.59 -1.66
N LEU A 264 -5.15 4.28 -1.95
CA LEU A 264 -5.36 5.01 -3.19
C LEU A 264 -5.60 6.48 -2.83
N PHE A 265 -4.79 7.36 -3.37
CA PHE A 265 -4.90 8.80 -3.17
C PHE A 265 -5.37 9.42 -4.48
N HIS A 266 -6.40 10.26 -4.41
CA HIS A 266 -6.92 11.01 -5.56
C HIS A 266 -6.80 12.50 -5.31
N SER A 267 -6.14 13.20 -6.22
CA SER A 267 -6.11 14.66 -6.25
C SER A 267 -7.05 15.18 -7.35
N GLY A 268 -7.85 16.17 -7.03
CA GLY A 268 -8.76 16.79 -8.01
C GLY A 268 -8.06 17.55 -9.14
N ASP A 269 -6.74 17.80 -9.01
CA ASP A 269 -5.88 18.44 -10.02
C ASP A 269 -4.47 17.84 -9.89
N THR A 270 -3.37 18.55 -10.16
CA THR A 270 -2.01 18.05 -9.93
C THR A 270 -1.67 17.95 -8.44
N CYS A 271 -0.74 17.07 -8.09
CA CYS A 271 -0.12 17.03 -6.76
C CYS A 271 0.89 18.18 -6.50
N ASN A 272 0.96 19.19 -7.36
CA ASN A 272 1.68 20.43 -7.11
C ASN A 272 0.85 21.34 -6.20
N TYR A 273 0.78 21.02 -4.91
CA TYR A 273 0.01 21.76 -3.92
C TYR A 273 0.75 23.00 -3.40
N PHE A 274 2.07 22.97 -3.40
CA PHE A 274 2.92 23.97 -2.76
C PHE A 274 3.77 24.73 -3.77
N ASN A 275 4.00 26.03 -3.52
CA ASN A 275 4.96 26.82 -4.30
C ASN A 275 6.41 26.46 -3.89
N SER A 276 7.39 27.10 -4.51
CA SER A 276 8.81 26.88 -4.22
C SER A 276 9.23 27.24 -2.78
N LYS A 277 8.38 27.95 -2.03
CA LYS A 277 8.59 28.28 -0.61
C LYS A 277 7.87 27.30 0.33
N GLY A 278 7.15 26.31 -0.20
CA GLY A 278 6.35 25.38 0.60
C GLY A 278 4.99 25.92 1.04
N GLU A 279 4.54 27.06 0.48
CA GLU A 279 3.22 27.61 0.78
C GLU A 279 2.16 27.03 -0.13
N LEU A 280 0.98 26.74 0.39
CA LEU A 280 -0.15 26.20 -0.35
C LEU A 280 -0.62 27.19 -1.44
N ILE A 281 -0.51 26.78 -2.71
CA ILE A 281 -0.91 27.61 -3.86
C ILE A 281 -2.32 27.34 -4.36
N THR A 282 -2.98 26.30 -3.84
CA THR A 282 -4.20 25.81 -4.46
C THR A 282 -5.42 26.06 -3.60
N LYS A 283 -6.27 26.96 -4.06
CA LYS A 283 -7.62 27.15 -3.53
C LYS A 283 -8.57 26.24 -4.32
N GLY A 284 -9.18 25.23 -3.69
CA GLY A 284 -10.22 24.42 -4.31
C GLY A 284 -9.83 23.00 -4.72
N ARG A 285 -8.60 22.57 -4.54
CA ARG A 285 -8.19 21.19 -4.74
C ARG A 285 -8.45 20.36 -3.49
N TYR A 286 -8.92 19.15 -3.64
CA TYR A 286 -9.07 18.18 -2.55
C TYR A 286 -8.07 17.04 -2.74
N LEU A 287 -7.68 16.42 -1.64
CA LEU A 287 -6.98 15.16 -1.63
C LEU A 287 -7.87 14.14 -0.93
N ASN A 288 -8.24 13.10 -1.65
CA ASN A 288 -8.99 11.98 -1.11
C ASN A 288 -8.06 10.79 -0.89
N ILE A 289 -8.21 10.09 0.23
CA ILE A 289 -7.46 8.88 0.56
C ILE A 289 -8.44 7.77 0.82
N ASP A 290 -8.30 6.68 0.07
CA ASP A 290 -9.11 5.47 0.19
C ASP A 290 -8.26 4.28 0.63
N SER A 291 -8.77 3.50 1.58
CA SER A 291 -8.15 2.26 2.03
C SER A 291 -8.62 1.07 1.22
N ILE A 292 -7.70 0.18 0.85
CA ILE A 292 -8.03 -1.10 0.21
C ILE A 292 -8.82 -2.05 1.12
N ALA A 293 -8.98 -1.76 2.42
CA ALA A 293 -9.92 -2.47 3.26
C ALA A 293 -11.34 -2.36 2.69
N SER A 294 -11.71 -1.22 2.09
CA SER A 294 -12.97 -1.08 1.33
C SER A 294 -12.99 -1.98 0.10
N LYS A 295 -14.11 -2.66 -0.12
CA LYS A 295 -14.32 -3.47 -1.33
C LYS A 295 -14.33 -2.62 -2.59
N ASP A 296 -14.90 -1.43 -2.51
CA ASP A 296 -14.99 -0.52 -3.66
C ASP A 296 -13.62 0.05 -4.01
N CYS A 297 -12.82 0.43 -3.00
CA CYS A 297 -11.44 0.84 -3.23
C CYS A 297 -10.61 -0.29 -3.89
N ARG A 298 -10.77 -1.57 -3.45
CA ARG A 298 -10.07 -2.68 -4.10
C ARG A 298 -10.43 -2.85 -5.58
N LYS A 299 -11.71 -2.66 -5.94
CA LYS A 299 -12.12 -2.68 -7.34
C LYS A 299 -11.49 -1.54 -8.12
N SER A 300 -11.51 -0.33 -7.56
CA SER A 300 -10.85 0.84 -8.16
C SER A 300 -9.35 0.62 -8.34
N CYS A 301 -8.68 0.03 -7.35
CA CYS A 301 -7.25 -0.32 -7.47
C CYS A 301 -6.99 -1.36 -8.57
N SER A 302 -7.84 -2.39 -8.70
CA SER A 302 -7.68 -3.40 -9.76
C SER A 302 -7.84 -2.76 -11.15
N SER A 303 -8.90 -1.97 -11.36
CA SER A 303 -9.09 -1.24 -12.62
C SER A 303 -7.94 -0.28 -12.89
N PHE A 304 -7.48 0.45 -11.88
CA PHE A 304 -6.34 1.37 -12.02
C PHE A 304 -5.07 0.64 -12.47
N ILE A 305 -4.75 -0.52 -11.88
CA ILE A 305 -3.57 -1.31 -12.27
C ILE A 305 -3.72 -1.82 -13.72
N GLU A 306 -4.91 -2.30 -14.10
CA GLU A 306 -5.20 -2.74 -15.47
C GLU A 306 -5.05 -1.60 -16.48
N ASP A 307 -5.57 -0.43 -16.18
CA ASP A 307 -5.46 0.77 -17.02
C ASP A 307 -4.00 1.22 -17.18
N MET A 308 -3.23 1.24 -16.07
CA MET A 308 -1.80 1.58 -16.11
C MET A 308 -0.98 0.55 -16.89
N GLN A 309 -1.33 -0.73 -16.79
CA GLN A 309 -0.71 -1.76 -17.61
C GLN A 309 -1.02 -1.57 -19.11
N ALA A 310 -2.25 -1.23 -19.45
CA ALA A 310 -2.63 -0.93 -20.83
C ALA A 310 -1.84 0.27 -21.38
N VAL A 311 -1.68 1.32 -20.57
CA VAL A 311 -0.84 2.48 -20.94
C VAL A 311 0.62 2.07 -21.20
N ILE A 312 1.21 1.24 -20.34
CA ILE A 312 2.58 0.75 -20.53
C ILE A 312 2.69 -0.05 -21.84
N ASN A 313 1.77 -0.96 -22.09
CA ASN A 313 1.75 -1.77 -23.29
C ASN A 313 1.66 -0.91 -24.56
N ASP A 314 0.82 0.14 -24.54
CA ASP A 314 0.69 1.09 -25.62
C ASP A 314 2.00 1.87 -25.85
N VAL A 315 2.64 2.34 -24.77
CA VAL A 315 3.91 3.07 -24.86
C VAL A 315 5.01 2.17 -25.43
N ILE A 316 5.10 0.92 -24.98
CA ILE A 316 6.09 -0.05 -25.51
C ILE A 316 5.87 -0.27 -27.02
N ARG A 317 4.60 -0.37 -27.45
CA ARG A 317 4.26 -0.55 -28.87
C ARG A 317 4.58 0.66 -29.73
N ILE A 318 4.37 1.88 -29.22
CA ILE A 318 4.56 3.12 -29.97
C ILE A 318 6.04 3.54 -29.96
N ASN A 319 6.62 3.64 -28.78
CA ASN A 319 8.02 4.02 -28.59
C ASN A 319 8.51 3.65 -27.17
N SER A 320 9.26 2.58 -27.06
CA SER A 320 9.81 2.11 -25.77
C SER A 320 10.78 3.10 -25.09
N ASP A 321 11.32 4.07 -25.84
CA ASP A 321 12.22 5.10 -25.30
C ASP A 321 11.48 6.11 -24.40
N LEU A 322 10.16 6.13 -24.47
CA LEU A 322 9.33 6.90 -23.53
C LEU A 322 9.26 6.27 -22.14
N ILE A 323 9.81 5.08 -21.94
CA ILE A 323 9.96 4.45 -20.63
C ILE A 323 11.41 4.59 -20.18
N LYS A 324 11.65 5.52 -19.25
CA LYS A 324 12.98 5.83 -18.71
C LYS A 324 13.18 5.17 -17.36
N GLY A 325 14.33 4.58 -17.10
CA GLY A 325 14.74 4.09 -15.78
C GLY A 325 14.76 2.58 -15.61
N ASP A 326 14.48 2.09 -14.38
CA ASP A 326 14.82 0.74 -13.97
C ASP A 326 13.82 -0.34 -14.43
N LYS A 327 12.61 0.06 -14.86
CA LYS A 327 11.55 -0.82 -15.39
C LYS A 327 11.21 -1.99 -14.43
N LYS A 328 11.03 -1.68 -13.14
CA LYS A 328 10.74 -2.64 -12.07
C LYS A 328 9.45 -2.28 -11.36
N SER A 329 8.58 -3.28 -11.15
CA SER A 329 7.36 -3.20 -10.36
C SER A 329 6.95 -4.59 -9.90
N CYS A 330 6.22 -4.68 -8.79
CA CYS A 330 5.55 -5.90 -8.34
C CYS A 330 4.14 -6.01 -8.95
N PHE A 331 3.55 -4.87 -9.36
CA PHE A 331 2.18 -4.80 -9.89
C PHE A 331 2.12 -4.68 -11.42
N LEU A 332 3.13 -4.08 -12.06
CA LEU A 332 3.15 -3.78 -13.48
C LEU A 332 4.28 -4.51 -14.20
N LYS A 333 4.05 -4.86 -15.47
CA LYS A 333 5.02 -5.54 -16.34
C LYS A 333 5.53 -4.60 -17.43
N PHE A 334 6.82 -4.67 -17.71
CA PHE A 334 7.51 -3.85 -18.72
C PHE A 334 8.02 -4.65 -19.91
N GLU A 335 7.55 -5.88 -20.06
CA GLU A 335 7.88 -6.75 -21.19
C GLU A 335 6.77 -6.67 -22.24
N GLN A 336 7.12 -6.84 -23.51
CA GLN A 336 6.09 -6.97 -24.55
C GLN A 336 5.21 -8.18 -24.23
N PRO A 337 3.86 -8.05 -24.33
CA PRO A 337 2.99 -9.20 -24.24
C PRO A 337 3.42 -10.19 -25.34
N VAL A 338 3.74 -11.41 -24.92
CA VAL A 338 4.02 -12.51 -25.86
C VAL A 338 2.76 -12.64 -26.71
N GLN A 339 2.87 -12.37 -28.01
CA GLN A 339 1.80 -12.68 -28.95
C GLN A 339 1.64 -14.20 -28.96
N LEU A 340 0.55 -14.70 -28.37
CA LEU A 340 0.12 -16.07 -28.45
C LEU A 340 -0.48 -16.36 -29.82
#